data_b0f45ebfcfcdd0aa02566a6d5ebfc504
#
_entry.id   b0f45ebfcfcdd0aa02566a6d5ebfc504
#
_cell.length_a   1.000
_cell.length_b   1.000
_cell.length_c   1.000
_cell.angle_alpha   90.00
_cell.angle_beta   90.00
_cell.angle_gamma   90.00
#
_symmetry.space_group_name_H-M   'P 1'
#
loop_
_entity.id
_entity.type
_entity.pdbx_description
1 polymer ?
#
loop_
_entity_poly.entity_id
_entity_poly.type
_entity_poly.pdbx_seq_one_letter_code
_entity_poly.pdbx_strand_id
1 'polypeptide(L)'
;MGSQAAWRLAARGAEVVGYDRYAPGHDRSAAGGETRIFRSAHFEDSRYVPLLKHADALWEQLQEETGRELRRLTGCLLMGPTDHQQMATVLESIAEHDLDHEALDAEALAKRFPQYRVEDGDAAVLDRRAGFIRPELTIQTAARRAEQLGAVIHRYTTVREIVPVANGVEIRTDAGSERFDTAVVTPGPWVNDLLPDLPWEVDVRRLVSAWYVPTTPDAWFGEERPAFIRTAPTHCYGLPSPDGVSVKLGLSRALHRPAGDPNQLDRTVQPEELEIFSELIGRYLPDLHPDPTRLSVYMEGYTESSRPLVGPLPGAENVVLLAGFSGHGFKLAPAFGDIAADLALDGVSPQPIGFLSTVGRTEA
;
A
#
# COMPACT_ATOMS: atom_id res chain seq x y z
N MET A 1 4.55 -6.29 2.76
CA MET A 1 3.87 -7.41 3.45
C MET A 1 4.90 -8.28 4.17
N GLY A 2 5.89 -8.89 3.50
CA GLY A 2 6.82 -9.85 4.10
C GLY A 2 7.53 -9.39 5.37
N SER A 3 8.05 -8.16 5.43
CA SER A 3 8.69 -7.64 6.66
C SER A 3 7.72 -7.54 7.85
N GLN A 4 6.45 -7.24 7.60
CA GLN A 4 5.41 -7.19 8.62
C GLN A 4 5.06 -8.61 9.10
N ALA A 5 4.92 -9.56 8.17
CA ALA A 5 4.71 -10.97 8.51
C ALA A 5 5.88 -11.52 9.34
N ALA A 6 7.12 -11.25 8.94
CA ALA A 6 8.31 -11.66 9.69
C ALA A 6 8.34 -11.08 11.11
N TRP A 7 8.00 -9.79 11.28
CA TRP A 7 7.87 -9.18 12.60
C TRP A 7 6.80 -9.86 13.44
N ARG A 8 5.59 -10.08 12.88
CA ARG A 8 4.48 -10.66 13.64
C ARG A 8 4.72 -12.13 14.02
N LEU A 9 5.29 -12.93 13.12
CA LEU A 9 5.68 -14.32 13.39
C LEU A 9 6.75 -14.39 14.50
N ALA A 10 7.84 -13.61 14.37
CA ALA A 10 8.91 -13.58 15.36
C ALA A 10 8.41 -13.07 16.73
N ALA A 11 7.52 -12.07 16.76
CA ALA A 11 6.91 -11.57 17.99
C ALA A 11 6.04 -12.62 18.70
N ARG A 12 5.55 -13.64 17.97
CA ARG A 12 4.81 -14.78 18.53
C ARG A 12 5.70 -15.97 18.87
N GLY A 13 7.03 -15.82 18.75
CA GLY A 13 8.01 -16.85 19.11
C GLY A 13 8.23 -17.91 18.04
N ALA A 14 7.78 -17.71 16.80
CA ALA A 14 8.09 -18.59 15.69
C ALA A 14 9.56 -18.46 15.30
N GLU A 15 10.19 -19.57 14.88
CA GLU A 15 11.47 -19.54 14.19
C GLU A 15 11.25 -19.09 12.74
N VAL A 16 11.79 -17.92 12.36
CA VAL A 16 11.50 -17.26 11.10
C VAL A 16 12.75 -17.13 10.25
N VAL A 17 12.69 -17.64 9.02
CA VAL A 17 13.68 -17.41 7.98
C VAL A 17 13.00 -16.68 6.81
N GLY A 18 13.49 -15.49 6.49
CA GLY A 18 12.99 -14.66 5.38
C GLY A 18 13.98 -14.60 4.24
N TYR A 19 13.48 -14.63 3.01
CA TYR A 19 14.29 -14.46 1.79
C TYR A 19 13.81 -13.25 1.02
N ASP A 20 14.72 -12.35 0.67
CA ASP A 20 14.45 -11.20 -0.17
C ASP A 20 15.47 -11.15 -1.33
N ARG A 21 14.97 -11.08 -2.55
CA ARG A 21 15.79 -11.00 -3.76
C ARG A 21 16.73 -9.81 -3.77
N TYR A 22 16.36 -8.75 -3.04
CA TYR A 22 17.12 -7.51 -2.89
C TYR A 22 17.44 -7.28 -1.39
N ALA A 23 17.03 -6.14 -0.87
CA ALA A 23 17.06 -5.86 0.56
C ALA A 23 15.75 -5.21 0.98
N PRO A 24 15.28 -5.41 2.22
CA PRO A 24 14.05 -4.77 2.70
C PRO A 24 14.04 -3.27 2.46
N GLY A 25 12.98 -2.75 1.84
CA GLY A 25 12.84 -1.33 1.50
C GLY A 25 13.47 -0.93 0.15
N HIS A 26 13.76 -1.89 -0.74
CA HIS A 26 14.25 -1.61 -2.09
C HIS A 26 13.20 -0.90 -2.97
N ASP A 27 13.65 -0.26 -4.05
CA ASP A 27 12.82 0.53 -4.99
C ASP A 27 12.17 -0.29 -6.11
N ARG A 28 12.23 -1.63 -6.04
CA ARG A 28 11.76 -2.55 -7.08
C ARG A 28 10.35 -3.09 -6.85
N SER A 29 9.66 -2.62 -5.83
CA SER A 29 8.30 -3.05 -5.47
C SER A 29 7.32 -1.88 -5.51
N ALA A 30 6.04 -2.14 -5.18
CA ALA A 30 5.02 -1.12 -5.00
C ALA A 30 5.30 -0.20 -3.78
N ALA A 31 6.15 -0.61 -2.86
CA ALA A 31 6.35 0.05 -1.57
C ALA A 31 7.59 0.97 -1.59
N GLY A 32 7.56 2.03 -2.39
CA GLY A 32 8.64 3.00 -2.46
C GLY A 32 8.15 4.44 -2.61
N GLY A 33 9.04 5.42 -2.66
CA GLY A 33 8.74 6.82 -2.94
C GLY A 33 8.35 7.64 -1.72
N GLU A 34 9.06 7.47 -0.60
CA GLU A 34 9.06 8.30 0.62
C GLU A 34 7.77 8.28 1.44
N THR A 35 6.61 8.29 0.79
CA THR A 35 5.30 8.37 1.46
C THR A 35 4.27 7.45 0.85
N ARG A 36 3.33 7.00 1.70
CA ARG A 36 2.09 6.32 1.33
C ARG A 36 0.96 6.90 2.18
N ILE A 37 -0.22 7.10 1.59
CA ILE A 37 -1.40 7.56 2.34
C ILE A 37 -1.81 6.48 3.35
N PHE A 38 -1.95 6.91 4.61
CA PHE A 38 -2.74 6.21 5.63
C PHE A 38 -4.08 6.92 5.75
N ARG A 39 -5.18 6.18 5.83
CA ARG A 39 -6.53 6.71 6.04
C ARG A 39 -7.40 5.70 6.77
N SER A 40 -8.33 6.19 7.58
CA SER A 40 -9.29 5.37 8.32
C SER A 40 -10.59 5.17 7.55
N ALA A 41 -11.04 6.17 6.80
CA ALA A 41 -12.18 6.06 5.89
C ALA A 41 -11.75 5.43 4.55
N HIS A 42 -12.45 4.37 4.16
CA HIS A 42 -12.09 3.57 2.98
C HIS A 42 -13.17 3.69 1.89
N PHE A 43 -12.78 4.12 0.69
CA PHE A 43 -13.70 4.31 -0.42
C PHE A 43 -13.78 3.10 -1.37
N GLU A 44 -12.93 2.11 -1.18
CA GLU A 44 -12.98 0.88 -1.97
C GLU A 44 -14.05 -0.09 -1.42
N ASP A 45 -14.10 -0.26 -0.09
CA ASP A 45 -15.07 -1.15 0.58
C ASP A 45 -15.04 -0.90 2.09
N SER A 46 -16.20 -0.63 2.74
CA SER A 46 -16.28 -0.34 4.19
C SER A 46 -15.82 -1.50 5.07
N ARG A 47 -15.90 -2.74 4.56
CA ARG A 47 -15.45 -3.94 5.27
C ARG A 47 -13.95 -3.96 5.60
N TYR A 48 -13.14 -3.09 4.97
CA TYR A 48 -11.73 -2.90 5.36
C TYR A 48 -11.56 -2.10 6.65
N VAL A 49 -12.57 -1.37 7.11
CA VAL A 49 -12.42 -0.48 8.29
C VAL A 49 -11.98 -1.22 9.55
N PRO A 50 -12.52 -2.40 9.90
CA PRO A 50 -12.00 -3.17 11.04
C PRO A 50 -10.52 -3.53 10.89
N LEU A 51 -10.07 -3.90 9.68
CA LEU A 51 -8.67 -4.20 9.39
C LEU A 51 -7.80 -2.94 9.45
N LEU A 52 -8.33 -1.77 9.07
CA LEU A 52 -7.63 -0.48 9.21
C LEU A 52 -7.45 -0.09 10.68
N LYS A 53 -8.47 -0.30 11.52
CA LYS A 53 -8.37 -0.08 12.97
C LYS A 53 -7.33 -1.00 13.60
N HIS A 54 -7.29 -2.27 13.18
CA HIS A 54 -6.26 -3.21 13.60
C HIS A 54 -4.86 -2.80 13.13
N ALA A 55 -4.73 -2.39 11.86
CA ALA A 55 -3.48 -1.87 11.31
C ALA A 55 -3.01 -0.61 12.04
N ASP A 56 -3.93 0.29 12.42
CA ASP A 56 -3.64 1.52 13.17
C ASP A 56 -2.93 1.19 14.50
N ALA A 57 -3.50 0.25 15.27
CA ALA A 57 -2.91 -0.21 16.53
C ALA A 57 -1.53 -0.85 16.33
N LEU A 58 -1.36 -1.66 15.28
CA LEU A 58 -0.07 -2.31 14.98
C LEU A 58 0.99 -1.32 14.47
N TRP A 59 0.59 -0.27 13.74
CA TRP A 59 1.50 0.82 13.38
C TRP A 59 2.02 1.53 14.63
N GLU A 60 1.14 1.81 15.59
CA GLU A 60 1.50 2.41 16.86
C GLU A 60 2.43 1.52 17.67
N GLN A 61 2.10 0.25 17.81
CA GLN A 61 2.94 -0.75 18.47
C GLN A 61 4.36 -0.79 17.88
N LEU A 62 4.50 -0.83 16.54
CA LEU A 62 5.83 -0.87 15.91
C LEU A 62 6.63 0.43 16.16
N GLN A 63 5.96 1.59 16.19
CA GLN A 63 6.59 2.87 16.54
C GLN A 63 7.09 2.87 17.99
N GLU A 64 6.26 2.42 18.94
CA GLU A 64 6.62 2.31 20.36
C GLU A 64 7.77 1.34 20.60
N GLU A 65 7.71 0.13 20.03
CA GLU A 65 8.75 -0.89 20.15
C GLU A 65 10.12 -0.43 19.61
N THR A 66 10.14 0.47 18.64
CA THR A 66 11.35 0.84 17.91
C THR A 66 11.80 2.28 18.14
N GLY A 67 10.98 3.13 18.74
CA GLY A 67 11.23 4.55 18.94
C GLY A 67 11.31 5.35 17.64
N ARG A 68 10.71 4.86 16.54
CA ARG A 68 10.79 5.49 15.22
C ARG A 68 9.45 6.06 14.79
N GLU A 69 9.45 7.29 14.29
CA GLU A 69 8.27 7.87 13.63
C GLU A 69 8.09 7.23 12.24
N LEU A 70 7.23 6.23 12.12
CA LEU A 70 6.96 5.51 10.87
C LEU A 70 5.81 6.14 10.08
N ARG A 71 4.89 6.79 10.77
CA ARG A 71 3.76 7.52 10.19
C ARG A 71 3.51 8.81 10.95
N ARG A 72 2.89 9.76 10.24
CA ARG A 72 2.41 11.02 10.83
C ARG A 72 0.97 11.25 10.40
N LEU A 73 0.10 11.53 11.36
CA LEU A 73 -1.32 11.79 11.14
C LEU A 73 -1.53 13.29 10.91
N THR A 74 -1.50 13.73 9.67
CA THR A 74 -1.70 15.13 9.24
C THR A 74 -3.07 15.34 8.58
N GLY A 75 -3.90 14.30 8.54
CA GLY A 75 -5.15 14.24 7.81
C GLY A 75 -5.02 13.77 6.36
N CYS A 76 -6.18 13.47 5.77
CA CYS A 76 -6.32 13.24 4.32
C CYS A 76 -7.65 13.81 3.83
N LEU A 77 -7.59 14.62 2.78
CA LEU A 77 -8.77 15.13 2.07
C LEU A 77 -9.15 14.14 0.97
N LEU A 78 -10.36 13.62 0.99
CA LEU A 78 -11.01 13.07 -0.19
C LEU A 78 -11.89 14.16 -0.78
N MET A 79 -11.61 14.61 -2.01
CA MET A 79 -12.31 15.74 -2.65
C MET A 79 -12.79 15.39 -4.05
N GLY A 80 -13.85 16.05 -4.49
CA GLY A 80 -14.42 15.93 -5.83
C GLY A 80 -15.92 16.14 -5.83
N PRO A 81 -16.61 15.83 -6.98
CA PRO A 81 -18.05 15.98 -7.10
C PRO A 81 -18.82 15.18 -6.04
N THR A 82 -19.82 15.79 -5.44
CA THR A 82 -20.62 15.18 -4.36
C THR A 82 -21.37 13.92 -4.77
N ASP A 83 -21.69 13.79 -6.05
CA ASP A 83 -22.41 12.64 -6.64
C ASP A 83 -21.46 11.50 -7.07
N HIS A 84 -20.15 11.65 -6.87
CA HIS A 84 -19.19 10.62 -7.25
C HIS A 84 -19.29 9.41 -6.31
N GLN A 85 -19.28 8.19 -6.88
CA GLN A 85 -19.43 6.92 -6.13
C GLN A 85 -18.45 6.79 -4.94
N GLN A 86 -17.18 7.16 -5.11
CA GLN A 86 -16.21 7.07 -4.01
C GLN A 86 -16.53 8.03 -2.85
N MET A 87 -17.15 9.18 -3.13
CA MET A 87 -17.62 10.09 -2.09
C MET A 87 -18.74 9.45 -1.28
N ALA A 88 -19.72 8.82 -1.96
CA ALA A 88 -20.81 8.11 -1.32
C ALA A 88 -20.27 6.97 -0.43
N THR A 89 -19.37 6.12 -0.96
CA THR A 89 -18.81 4.99 -0.19
C THR A 89 -18.01 5.45 1.03
N VAL A 90 -17.28 6.55 0.94
CA VAL A 90 -16.55 7.09 2.11
C VAL A 90 -17.53 7.58 3.19
N LEU A 91 -18.61 8.28 2.80
CA LEU A 91 -19.61 8.75 3.75
C LEU A 91 -20.37 7.58 4.42
N GLU A 92 -20.65 6.52 3.67
CA GLU A 92 -21.19 5.27 4.20
C GLU A 92 -20.24 4.63 5.23
N SER A 93 -18.94 4.50 4.88
CA SER A 93 -17.90 3.97 5.79
C SER A 93 -17.80 4.78 7.09
N ILE A 94 -17.90 6.10 6.98
CA ILE A 94 -17.85 7.00 8.13
C ILE A 94 -19.07 6.77 9.04
N ALA A 95 -20.28 6.73 8.45
CA ALA A 95 -21.53 6.55 9.19
C ALA A 95 -21.59 5.15 9.85
N GLU A 96 -21.19 4.09 9.13
CA GLU A 96 -21.23 2.72 9.62
C GLU A 96 -20.25 2.48 10.79
N HIS A 97 -19.09 3.13 10.77
CA HIS A 97 -18.00 2.85 11.71
C HIS A 97 -17.68 3.99 12.69
N ASP A 98 -18.48 5.05 12.71
CA ASP A 98 -18.32 6.23 13.57
C ASP A 98 -16.89 6.81 13.49
N LEU A 99 -16.45 7.13 12.27
CA LEU A 99 -15.09 7.62 12.03
C LEU A 99 -15.00 9.13 12.24
N ASP A 100 -13.91 9.59 12.86
CA ASP A 100 -13.63 11.02 13.06
C ASP A 100 -13.33 11.71 11.72
N HIS A 101 -14.21 12.59 11.30
CA HIS A 101 -14.13 13.29 10.02
C HIS A 101 -14.76 14.68 10.08
N GLU A 102 -14.48 15.46 9.05
CA GLU A 102 -15.11 16.76 8.81
C GLU A 102 -15.56 16.85 7.35
N ALA A 103 -16.85 17.15 7.14
CA ALA A 103 -17.36 17.47 5.81
C ALA A 103 -17.14 18.95 5.51
N LEU A 104 -16.61 19.25 4.32
CA LEU A 104 -16.34 20.59 3.83
C LEU A 104 -17.10 20.78 2.51
N ASP A 105 -17.92 21.81 2.43
CA ASP A 105 -18.46 22.27 1.15
C ASP A 105 -17.38 23.01 0.33
N ALA A 106 -17.71 23.41 -0.89
CA ALA A 106 -16.79 24.08 -1.80
C ALA A 106 -16.19 25.35 -1.22
N GLU A 107 -17.00 26.16 -0.50
CA GLU A 107 -16.56 27.41 0.10
C GLU A 107 -15.59 27.19 1.26
N ALA A 108 -15.91 26.29 2.18
CA ALA A 108 -15.06 25.91 3.30
C ALA A 108 -13.74 25.26 2.84
N LEU A 109 -13.82 24.42 1.80
CA LEU A 109 -12.64 23.78 1.18
C LEU A 109 -11.72 24.83 0.56
N ALA A 110 -12.22 25.72 -0.27
CA ALA A 110 -11.43 26.77 -0.92
C ALA A 110 -10.81 27.75 0.09
N LYS A 111 -11.54 28.09 1.14
CA LYS A 111 -11.07 28.98 2.19
C LYS A 111 -9.96 28.37 3.04
N ARG A 112 -10.10 27.11 3.43
CA ARG A 112 -9.15 26.43 4.33
C ARG A 112 -7.92 25.90 3.62
N PHE A 113 -8.07 25.49 2.35
CA PHE A 113 -7.03 24.88 1.53
C PHE A 113 -6.87 25.58 0.17
N PRO A 114 -6.41 26.86 0.16
CA PRO A 114 -6.37 27.68 -1.05
C PRO A 114 -5.39 27.19 -2.13
N GLN A 115 -4.53 26.24 -1.82
CA GLN A 115 -3.63 25.58 -2.77
C GLN A 115 -4.37 24.71 -3.78
N TYR A 116 -5.62 24.32 -3.50
CA TYR A 116 -6.46 23.56 -4.41
C TYR A 116 -7.42 24.47 -5.16
N ARG A 117 -7.57 24.24 -6.46
CA ARG A 117 -8.68 24.82 -7.20
C ARG A 117 -9.91 23.93 -7.04
N VAL A 118 -10.94 24.51 -6.45
CA VAL A 118 -12.25 23.88 -6.24
C VAL A 118 -13.15 24.18 -7.42
N GLU A 119 -13.84 23.19 -7.97
CA GLU A 119 -14.80 23.32 -9.05
C GLU A 119 -16.24 23.33 -8.49
N ASP A 120 -17.19 23.81 -9.34
CA ASP A 120 -18.60 23.78 -8.98
C ASP A 120 -19.08 22.35 -8.73
N GLY A 121 -19.74 22.13 -7.60
CA GLY A 121 -20.21 20.80 -7.17
C GLY A 121 -19.18 19.96 -6.42
N ASP A 122 -17.95 20.45 -6.25
CA ASP A 122 -16.97 19.79 -5.39
C ASP A 122 -17.34 19.92 -3.92
N ALA A 123 -17.00 18.90 -3.16
CA ALA A 123 -16.94 18.90 -1.71
C ALA A 123 -15.73 18.08 -1.25
N ALA A 124 -15.45 18.09 0.04
CA ALA A 124 -14.41 17.24 0.61
C ALA A 124 -14.84 16.60 1.93
N VAL A 125 -14.24 15.46 2.21
CA VAL A 125 -14.22 14.82 3.52
C VAL A 125 -12.78 14.83 4.04
N LEU A 126 -12.56 15.48 5.17
CA LEU A 126 -11.29 15.44 5.88
C LEU A 126 -11.32 14.31 6.91
N ASP A 127 -10.56 13.25 6.64
CA ASP A 127 -10.29 12.18 7.59
C ASP A 127 -9.16 12.65 8.53
N ARG A 128 -9.49 12.94 9.78
CA ARG A 128 -8.54 13.46 10.77
C ARG A 128 -7.57 12.40 11.30
N ARG A 129 -7.95 11.12 11.22
CA ARG A 129 -7.10 9.98 11.62
C ARG A 129 -6.20 9.49 10.49
N ALA A 130 -6.19 10.19 9.36
CA ALA A 130 -5.36 9.92 8.20
C ALA A 130 -4.03 10.69 8.22
N GLY A 131 -3.19 10.43 7.22
CA GLY A 131 -1.90 11.09 7.04
C GLY A 131 -1.00 10.29 6.10
N PHE A 132 0.29 10.19 6.44
CA PHE A 132 1.22 9.43 5.62
C PHE A 132 2.08 8.46 6.43
N ILE A 133 2.51 7.39 5.76
CA ILE A 133 3.48 6.41 6.25
C ILE A 133 4.76 6.56 5.43
N ARG A 134 5.93 6.30 6.03
CA ARG A 134 7.27 6.30 5.43
C ARG A 134 7.64 4.87 5.02
N PRO A 135 7.40 4.44 3.76
CA PRO A 135 7.41 3.03 3.38
C PRO A 135 8.77 2.37 3.53
N GLU A 136 9.85 2.96 3.01
CA GLU A 136 11.18 2.37 3.07
C GLU A 136 11.66 2.22 4.52
N LEU A 137 11.47 3.27 5.33
CA LEU A 137 11.81 3.27 6.75
C LEU A 137 11.02 2.18 7.50
N THR A 138 9.73 2.08 7.22
CA THR A 138 8.82 1.12 7.86
C THR A 138 9.21 -0.32 7.55
N ILE A 139 9.49 -0.63 6.27
CA ILE A 139 9.90 -1.98 5.84
C ILE A 139 11.20 -2.39 6.52
N GLN A 140 12.19 -1.49 6.52
CA GLN A 140 13.48 -1.74 7.19
C GLN A 140 13.32 -1.89 8.70
N THR A 141 12.47 -1.07 9.32
CA THR A 141 12.22 -1.12 10.76
C THR A 141 11.55 -2.42 11.18
N ALA A 142 10.52 -2.87 10.45
CA ALA A 142 9.85 -4.14 10.72
C ALA A 142 10.80 -5.34 10.52
N ALA A 143 11.60 -5.32 9.44
CA ALA A 143 12.60 -6.37 9.20
C ALA A 143 13.65 -6.43 10.32
N ARG A 144 14.21 -5.28 10.72
CA ARG A 144 15.16 -5.21 11.86
C ARG A 144 14.52 -5.64 13.17
N ARG A 145 13.27 -5.27 13.40
CA ARG A 145 12.57 -5.71 14.61
C ARG A 145 12.37 -7.23 14.63
N ALA A 146 12.02 -7.83 13.50
CA ALA A 146 11.98 -9.28 13.36
C ALA A 146 13.34 -9.94 13.68
N GLU A 147 14.44 -9.39 13.14
CA GLU A 147 15.80 -9.88 13.42
C GLU A 147 16.18 -9.75 14.91
N GLN A 148 15.80 -8.66 15.57
CA GLN A 148 15.99 -8.50 17.01
C GLN A 148 15.21 -9.54 17.85
N LEU A 149 14.10 -10.04 17.31
CA LEU A 149 13.28 -11.09 17.89
C LEU A 149 13.72 -12.51 17.50
N GLY A 150 14.84 -12.63 16.76
CA GLY A 150 15.45 -13.92 16.42
C GLY A 150 15.23 -14.37 14.96
N ALA A 151 14.50 -13.61 14.13
CA ALA A 151 14.37 -13.95 12.72
C ALA A 151 15.70 -13.82 11.95
N VAL A 152 15.91 -14.67 10.96
CA VAL A 152 17.01 -14.58 10.01
C VAL A 152 16.49 -14.09 8.67
N ILE A 153 17.04 -13.00 8.12
CA ILE A 153 16.61 -12.46 6.82
C ILE A 153 17.77 -12.51 5.83
N HIS A 154 17.67 -13.41 4.86
CA HIS A 154 18.59 -13.56 3.75
C HIS A 154 18.30 -12.52 2.67
N ARG A 155 19.13 -11.49 2.62
CA ARG A 155 19.10 -10.43 1.60
C ARG A 155 19.81 -10.90 0.33
N TYR A 156 19.41 -10.34 -0.81
CA TYR A 156 19.98 -10.67 -2.12
C TYR A 156 19.91 -12.17 -2.45
N THR A 157 18.87 -12.83 -1.94
CA THR A 157 18.64 -14.26 -2.11
C THR A 157 17.33 -14.49 -2.87
N THR A 158 17.44 -14.97 -4.09
CA THR A 158 16.27 -15.23 -4.94
C THR A 158 15.71 -16.61 -4.63
N VAL A 159 14.45 -16.67 -4.22
CA VAL A 159 13.68 -17.92 -4.18
C VAL A 159 13.34 -18.31 -5.62
N ARG A 160 13.67 -19.53 -6.02
CA ARG A 160 13.42 -20.09 -7.37
C ARG A 160 12.15 -20.89 -7.42
N GLU A 161 11.91 -21.68 -6.37
CA GLU A 161 10.74 -22.55 -6.29
C GLU A 161 10.25 -22.65 -4.84
N ILE A 162 8.96 -22.86 -4.70
CA ILE A 162 8.26 -23.18 -3.46
C ILE A 162 7.61 -24.53 -3.70
N VAL A 163 8.08 -25.58 -3.06
CA VAL A 163 7.66 -26.96 -3.31
C VAL A 163 6.94 -27.49 -2.08
N PRO A 164 5.60 -27.64 -2.12
CA PRO A 164 4.88 -28.34 -1.07
C PRO A 164 5.38 -29.79 -0.95
N VAL A 165 5.63 -30.24 0.27
CA VAL A 165 6.06 -31.60 0.59
C VAL A 165 5.14 -32.21 1.65
N ALA A 166 5.22 -33.52 1.90
CA ALA A 166 4.27 -34.22 2.75
C ALA A 166 4.09 -33.61 4.16
N ASN A 167 5.14 -33.04 4.75
CA ASN A 167 5.11 -32.42 6.06
C ASN A 167 5.85 -31.07 6.04
N GLY A 168 5.36 -30.11 5.23
CA GLY A 168 5.96 -28.79 5.15
C GLY A 168 6.16 -28.27 3.73
N VAL A 169 7.09 -27.35 3.58
CA VAL A 169 7.42 -26.70 2.31
C VAL A 169 8.93 -26.68 2.15
N GLU A 170 9.41 -27.04 0.97
CA GLU A 170 10.81 -26.88 0.58
C GLU A 170 10.97 -25.57 -0.19
N ILE A 171 11.83 -24.68 0.28
CA ILE A 171 12.20 -23.42 -0.39
C ILE A 171 13.53 -23.64 -1.12
N ARG A 172 13.54 -23.43 -2.43
CA ARG A 172 14.72 -23.58 -3.27
C ARG A 172 15.27 -22.21 -3.69
N THR A 173 16.56 -22.05 -3.50
CA THR A 173 17.32 -20.86 -3.88
C THR A 173 18.55 -21.27 -4.72
N ASP A 174 19.29 -20.28 -5.23
CA ASP A 174 20.58 -20.57 -5.93
C ASP A 174 21.65 -21.16 -4.98
N ALA A 175 21.49 -21.00 -3.65
CA ALA A 175 22.43 -21.51 -2.64
C ALA A 175 22.06 -22.94 -2.14
N GLY A 176 20.90 -23.47 -2.50
CA GLY A 176 20.43 -24.78 -2.06
C GLY A 176 18.94 -24.76 -1.69
N SER A 177 18.51 -25.79 -0.95
CA SER A 177 17.13 -25.90 -0.47
C SER A 177 17.06 -26.07 1.03
N GLU A 178 15.98 -25.53 1.63
CA GLU A 178 15.71 -25.60 3.06
C GLU A 178 14.24 -25.94 3.28
N ARG A 179 13.91 -26.67 4.37
CA ARG A 179 12.54 -27.10 4.67
C ARG A 179 11.98 -26.37 5.85
N PHE A 180 10.69 -26.03 5.77
CA PHE A 180 9.91 -25.32 6.76
C PHE A 180 8.56 -26.00 6.96
N ASP A 181 7.93 -25.80 8.11
CA ASP A 181 6.57 -26.26 8.36
C ASP A 181 5.58 -25.50 7.49
N THR A 182 5.75 -24.18 7.37
CA THR A 182 4.86 -23.28 6.64
C THR A 182 5.66 -22.19 5.91
N ALA A 183 5.18 -21.75 4.75
CA ALA A 183 5.72 -20.61 4.02
C ALA A 183 4.68 -19.47 3.90
N VAL A 184 5.09 -18.25 4.21
CA VAL A 184 4.31 -17.03 3.91
C VAL A 184 4.91 -16.37 2.66
N VAL A 185 4.15 -16.35 1.58
CA VAL A 185 4.60 -15.92 0.25
C VAL A 185 4.04 -14.54 -0.05
N THR A 186 4.94 -13.55 -0.16
CA THR A 186 4.59 -12.15 -0.42
C THR A 186 5.38 -11.59 -1.61
N PRO A 187 5.22 -12.18 -2.82
CA PRO A 187 6.16 -12.03 -3.92
C PRO A 187 6.05 -10.67 -4.64
N GLY A 188 5.03 -9.87 -4.31
CA GLY A 188 4.80 -8.59 -4.98
C GLY A 188 4.61 -8.76 -6.49
N PRO A 189 5.30 -7.97 -7.33
CA PRO A 189 5.17 -8.03 -8.79
C PRO A 189 5.62 -9.36 -9.43
N TRP A 190 6.40 -10.17 -8.71
CA TRP A 190 6.92 -11.48 -9.20
C TRP A 190 5.97 -12.65 -8.92
N VAL A 191 4.72 -12.38 -8.55
CA VAL A 191 3.76 -13.44 -8.18
C VAL A 191 3.54 -14.43 -9.31
N ASN A 192 3.38 -13.98 -10.55
CA ASN A 192 3.15 -14.85 -11.72
C ASN A 192 4.40 -15.65 -12.09
N ASP A 193 5.61 -15.12 -11.82
CA ASP A 193 6.87 -15.83 -12.08
C ASP A 193 7.10 -16.94 -11.04
N LEU A 194 6.82 -16.63 -9.76
CA LEU A 194 7.07 -17.55 -8.66
C LEU A 194 6.00 -18.63 -8.52
N LEU A 195 4.77 -18.32 -8.89
CA LEU A 195 3.59 -19.17 -8.80
C LEU A 195 2.86 -19.22 -10.16
N PRO A 196 3.47 -19.83 -11.20
CA PRO A 196 2.91 -19.82 -12.56
C PRO A 196 1.58 -20.57 -12.71
N ASP A 197 1.31 -21.51 -11.81
CA ASP A 197 0.08 -22.32 -11.80
C ASP A 197 -1.03 -21.70 -10.93
N LEU A 198 -0.86 -20.46 -10.49
CA LEU A 198 -1.86 -19.75 -9.70
C LEU A 198 -3.15 -19.58 -10.53
N PRO A 199 -4.32 -20.01 -10.02
CA PRO A 199 -5.57 -19.94 -10.81
C PRO A 199 -6.13 -18.51 -10.95
N TRP A 200 -5.52 -17.53 -10.32
CA TRP A 200 -5.89 -16.10 -10.40
C TRP A 200 -4.78 -15.30 -11.08
N GLU A 201 -5.16 -14.54 -12.06
CA GLU A 201 -4.25 -13.59 -12.70
C GLU A 201 -4.00 -12.35 -11.83
N VAL A 202 -2.74 -11.97 -11.70
CA VAL A 202 -2.34 -10.69 -11.12
C VAL A 202 -1.76 -9.82 -12.23
N ASP A 203 -2.51 -8.79 -12.62
CA ASP A 203 -2.10 -7.81 -13.62
C ASP A 203 -1.06 -6.86 -13.02
N VAL A 204 0.20 -7.02 -13.42
CA VAL A 204 1.30 -6.17 -12.94
C VAL A 204 1.42 -4.94 -13.80
N ARG A 205 1.25 -3.78 -13.17
CA ARG A 205 1.30 -2.49 -13.83
C ARG A 205 2.44 -1.61 -13.35
N ARG A 206 2.97 -0.82 -14.28
CA ARG A 206 3.96 0.21 -14.08
C ARG A 206 3.25 1.52 -13.78
N LEU A 207 3.69 2.19 -12.73
CA LEU A 207 3.15 3.48 -12.31
C LEU A 207 4.27 4.51 -12.13
N VAL A 208 3.97 5.76 -12.45
CA VAL A 208 4.86 6.91 -12.27
C VAL A 208 4.45 7.67 -11.01
N SER A 209 5.43 8.03 -10.20
CA SER A 209 5.30 9.05 -9.15
C SER A 209 6.17 10.26 -9.52
N ALA A 210 5.64 11.45 -9.36
CA ALA A 210 6.32 12.70 -9.68
C ALA A 210 6.28 13.65 -8.48
N TRP A 211 7.37 14.39 -8.24
CA TRP A 211 7.50 15.35 -7.14
C TRP A 211 7.63 16.75 -7.69
N TYR A 212 6.87 17.66 -7.13
CA TYR A 212 6.75 19.06 -7.56
C TYR A 212 7.02 20.01 -6.40
N VAL A 213 7.68 21.12 -6.67
CA VAL A 213 7.94 22.15 -5.67
C VAL A 213 6.77 23.14 -5.67
N PRO A 214 6.17 23.46 -4.52
CA PRO A 214 5.13 24.46 -4.44
C PRO A 214 5.71 25.88 -4.49
N THR A 215 4.93 26.83 -5.00
CA THR A 215 5.26 28.27 -5.00
C THR A 215 5.02 28.89 -3.64
N THR A 216 4.08 28.34 -2.86
CA THR A 216 3.73 28.77 -1.51
C THR A 216 3.93 27.63 -0.52
N PRO A 217 5.17 27.34 -0.03
CA PRO A 217 5.46 26.19 0.82
C PRO A 217 4.55 26.07 2.05
N ASP A 218 4.22 27.17 2.71
CA ASP A 218 3.38 27.19 3.93
C ASP A 218 1.94 26.68 3.67
N ALA A 219 1.49 26.66 2.41
CA ALA A 219 0.20 26.10 2.06
C ALA A 219 0.21 24.56 2.06
N TRP A 220 1.39 23.95 1.91
CA TRP A 220 1.55 22.51 1.74
C TRP A 220 2.19 21.79 2.91
N PHE A 221 3.01 22.48 3.69
CA PHE A 221 3.80 21.87 4.76
C PHE A 221 3.36 22.39 6.13
N GLY A 222 3.41 21.53 7.14
CA GLY A 222 2.99 21.81 8.52
C GLY A 222 2.15 20.67 9.11
N GLU A 223 1.79 20.81 10.36
CA GLU A 223 1.10 19.76 11.12
C GLU A 223 -0.32 19.47 10.59
N GLU A 224 -1.01 20.51 10.10
CA GLU A 224 -2.38 20.40 9.59
C GLU A 224 -2.43 20.47 8.04
N ARG A 225 -1.43 19.95 7.37
CA ARG A 225 -1.39 19.91 5.90
C ARG A 225 -1.62 18.49 5.40
N PRO A 226 -2.89 18.16 5.07
CA PRO A 226 -3.29 16.79 4.77
C PRO A 226 -2.73 16.31 3.44
N ALA A 227 -2.56 14.98 3.33
CA ALA A 227 -2.58 14.32 2.03
C ALA A 227 -3.91 14.56 1.34
N PHE A 228 -3.99 14.36 0.03
CA PHE A 228 -5.25 14.48 -0.70
C PHE A 228 -5.47 13.37 -1.71
N ILE A 229 -6.72 13.11 -2.01
CA ILE A 229 -7.19 12.27 -3.11
C ILE A 229 -8.30 13.06 -3.81
N ARG A 230 -8.16 13.28 -5.12
CA ARG A 230 -9.24 13.80 -5.96
C ARG A 230 -9.88 12.65 -6.71
N THR A 231 -11.21 12.55 -6.65
CA THR A 231 -11.93 11.41 -7.21
C THR A 231 -12.18 11.54 -8.71
N ALA A 232 -12.48 12.74 -9.18
CA ALA A 232 -12.88 13.01 -10.58
C ALA A 232 -12.49 14.43 -11.03
N PRO A 233 -12.47 14.72 -12.34
CA PRO A 233 -12.62 13.81 -13.47
C PRO A 233 -11.41 12.90 -13.68
N THR A 234 -10.24 13.29 -13.19
CA THR A 234 -9.05 12.45 -13.19
C THR A 234 -8.69 12.11 -11.76
N HIS A 235 -8.77 10.83 -11.43
CA HIS A 235 -8.41 10.37 -10.09
C HIS A 235 -6.90 10.50 -9.90
N CYS A 236 -6.51 11.33 -8.95
CA CYS A 236 -5.13 11.54 -8.56
C CYS A 236 -5.01 11.66 -7.03
N TYR A 237 -3.81 11.53 -6.55
CA TYR A 237 -3.51 11.73 -5.13
C TYR A 237 -2.19 12.46 -4.95
N GLY A 238 -2.05 13.14 -3.83
CA GLY A 238 -0.81 13.81 -3.48
C GLY A 238 -0.52 13.81 -1.99
N LEU A 239 0.75 13.87 -1.69
CA LEU A 239 1.27 13.89 -0.34
C LEU A 239 2.40 14.91 -0.24
N PRO A 240 2.35 15.83 0.72
CA PRO A 240 3.53 16.61 1.09
C PRO A 240 4.67 15.68 1.50
N SER A 241 5.87 15.93 1.01
CA SER A 241 7.07 15.18 1.40
C SER A 241 7.46 15.48 2.85
N PRO A 242 7.97 14.50 3.58
CA PRO A 242 8.35 14.69 4.99
C PRO A 242 9.47 15.69 5.21
N ASP A 243 10.26 15.99 4.19
CA ASP A 243 11.34 16.98 4.22
C ASP A 243 10.87 18.43 4.05
N GLY A 244 9.59 18.66 3.74
CA GLY A 244 9.02 20.00 3.58
C GLY A 244 9.43 20.71 2.29
N VAL A 245 9.88 20.01 1.27
CA VAL A 245 10.39 20.62 0.03
C VAL A 245 9.47 20.41 -1.15
N SER A 246 8.88 19.23 -1.30
CA SER A 246 8.11 18.85 -2.47
C SER A 246 6.79 18.18 -2.14
N VAL A 247 5.90 18.14 -3.11
CA VAL A 247 4.63 17.41 -3.06
C VAL A 247 4.71 16.27 -4.08
N LYS A 248 4.54 15.04 -3.60
CA LYS A 248 4.45 13.87 -4.47
C LYS A 248 3.04 13.76 -5.05
N LEU A 249 2.96 13.52 -6.34
CA LEU A 249 1.72 13.19 -7.05
C LEU A 249 1.78 11.77 -7.60
N GLY A 250 0.62 11.12 -7.64
CA GLY A 250 0.40 9.85 -8.30
C GLY A 250 -0.98 9.81 -8.94
N LEU A 251 -1.13 8.89 -9.90
CA LEU A 251 -2.34 8.72 -10.72
C LEU A 251 -3.04 7.42 -10.37
N SER A 252 -4.28 7.26 -10.83
CA SER A 252 -5.05 6.03 -10.66
C SER A 252 -4.59 4.90 -11.60
N ARG A 253 -5.00 3.66 -11.26
CA ARG A 253 -4.78 2.45 -12.05
C ARG A 253 -5.11 2.62 -13.54
N ALA A 254 -6.18 3.35 -13.87
CA ALA A 254 -6.62 3.53 -15.26
C ALA A 254 -5.55 4.15 -16.17
N LEU A 255 -4.60 4.89 -15.58
CA LEU A 255 -3.50 5.56 -16.26
C LEU A 255 -2.16 4.79 -16.16
N HIS A 256 -2.14 3.67 -15.46
CA HIS A 256 -0.96 2.82 -15.34
C HIS A 256 -0.80 1.93 -16.57
N ARG A 257 0.43 1.81 -17.07
CA ARG A 257 0.76 0.93 -18.19
C ARG A 257 1.08 -0.48 -17.71
N PRO A 258 0.89 -1.53 -18.53
CA PRO A 258 1.41 -2.86 -18.22
C PRO A 258 2.92 -2.80 -17.92
N ALA A 259 3.35 -3.53 -16.91
CA ALA A 259 4.77 -3.54 -16.50
C ALA A 259 5.64 -4.40 -17.43
N GLY A 260 5.05 -5.38 -18.12
CA GLY A 260 5.80 -6.41 -18.83
C GLY A 260 6.53 -7.34 -17.85
N ASP A 261 7.75 -7.73 -18.19
CA ASP A 261 8.61 -8.53 -17.29
C ASP A 261 9.06 -7.70 -16.08
N PRO A 262 8.69 -8.08 -14.84
CA PRO A 262 9.11 -7.37 -13.63
C PRO A 262 10.62 -7.27 -13.45
N ASN A 263 11.37 -8.17 -14.09
CA ASN A 263 12.83 -8.20 -14.05
C ASN A 263 13.46 -7.17 -15.00
N GLN A 264 12.69 -6.66 -15.97
CA GLN A 264 13.13 -5.74 -17.01
C GLN A 264 12.28 -4.45 -17.05
N LEU A 265 11.78 -4.01 -15.90
CA LEU A 265 10.94 -2.82 -15.80
C LEU A 265 11.60 -1.62 -16.49
N ASP A 266 10.92 -1.08 -17.52
CA ASP A 266 11.30 0.21 -18.10
C ASP A 266 11.00 1.35 -17.12
N ARG A 267 12.03 2.03 -16.66
CA ARG A 267 11.97 3.16 -15.74
C ARG A 267 12.02 4.52 -16.45
N THR A 268 12.04 4.52 -17.78
CA THR A 268 12.00 5.76 -18.56
C THR A 268 10.58 6.34 -18.51
N VAL A 269 10.46 7.57 -18.07
CA VAL A 269 9.17 8.30 -18.11
C VAL A 269 9.08 9.01 -19.45
N GLN A 270 8.00 8.75 -20.18
CA GLN A 270 7.75 9.33 -21.49
C GLN A 270 7.08 10.70 -21.35
N PRO A 271 7.29 11.65 -22.31
CA PRO A 271 6.66 12.97 -22.28
C PRO A 271 5.14 12.92 -22.13
N GLU A 272 4.47 11.97 -22.79
CA GLU A 272 3.02 11.79 -22.74
C GLU A 272 2.51 11.41 -21.34
N GLU A 273 3.35 10.77 -20.52
CA GLU A 273 3.01 10.46 -19.13
C GLU A 273 3.07 11.71 -18.26
N LEU A 274 3.93 12.70 -18.62
CA LEU A 274 4.04 13.97 -17.91
C LEU A 274 2.93 14.96 -18.30
N GLU A 275 2.40 14.88 -19.50
CA GLU A 275 1.29 15.73 -19.95
C GLU A 275 0.08 15.61 -19.01
N ILE A 276 -0.26 14.40 -18.56
CA ILE A 276 -1.36 14.16 -17.63
C ILE A 276 -1.13 14.89 -16.29
N PHE A 277 0.10 14.84 -15.77
CA PHE A 277 0.44 15.58 -14.54
C PHE A 277 0.37 17.09 -14.76
N SER A 278 0.85 17.60 -15.91
CA SER A 278 0.81 19.02 -16.22
C SER A 278 -0.63 19.54 -16.34
N GLU A 279 -1.53 18.76 -16.94
CA GLU A 279 -2.97 19.07 -17.00
C GLU A 279 -3.59 19.13 -15.60
N LEU A 280 -3.28 18.15 -14.73
CA LEU A 280 -3.75 18.13 -13.35
C LEU A 280 -3.28 19.33 -12.55
N ILE A 281 -2.00 19.69 -12.67
CA ILE A 281 -1.40 20.83 -11.99
C ILE A 281 -2.07 22.11 -12.47
N GLY A 282 -2.14 22.34 -13.78
CA GLY A 282 -2.77 23.54 -14.35
C GLY A 282 -4.25 23.69 -13.97
N ARG A 283 -4.97 22.58 -13.81
CA ARG A 283 -6.38 22.58 -13.47
C ARG A 283 -6.67 22.62 -11.98
N TYR A 284 -6.00 21.85 -11.15
CA TYR A 284 -6.39 21.63 -9.75
C TYR A 284 -5.36 22.07 -8.72
N LEU A 285 -4.09 22.20 -9.10
CA LEU A 285 -2.97 22.41 -8.19
C LEU A 285 -2.09 23.59 -8.65
N PRO A 286 -2.69 24.77 -8.90
CA PRO A 286 -2.00 25.89 -9.57
C PRO A 286 -0.83 26.46 -8.76
N ASP A 287 -0.70 26.07 -7.49
CA ASP A 287 0.41 26.46 -6.62
C ASP A 287 1.65 25.57 -6.78
N LEU A 288 1.61 24.52 -7.61
CA LEU A 288 2.77 23.71 -7.93
C LEU A 288 3.47 24.20 -9.21
N HIS A 289 4.81 24.21 -9.19
CA HIS A 289 5.57 24.40 -10.43
C HIS A 289 5.21 23.28 -11.43
N PRO A 290 5.08 23.57 -12.73
CA PRO A 290 4.61 22.59 -13.71
C PRO A 290 5.62 21.46 -13.98
N ASP A 291 6.91 21.72 -13.75
CA ASP A 291 7.98 20.76 -14.01
C ASP A 291 8.31 19.94 -12.78
N PRO A 292 8.35 18.59 -12.87
CA PRO A 292 8.71 17.75 -11.75
C PRO A 292 10.22 17.85 -11.45
N THR A 293 10.56 17.90 -10.18
CA THR A 293 11.96 17.88 -9.72
C THR A 293 12.50 16.47 -9.55
N ARG A 294 11.60 15.47 -9.45
CA ARG A 294 11.94 14.05 -9.32
C ARG A 294 10.87 13.18 -9.95
N LEU A 295 11.30 12.12 -10.62
CA LEU A 295 10.44 11.08 -11.17
C LEU A 295 10.88 9.71 -10.65
N SER A 296 9.95 8.82 -10.40
CA SER A 296 10.24 7.44 -10.03
C SER A 296 9.16 6.51 -10.60
N VAL A 297 9.59 5.32 -10.98
CA VAL A 297 8.70 4.30 -11.55
C VAL A 297 8.69 3.09 -10.64
N TYR A 298 7.50 2.60 -10.34
CA TYR A 298 7.24 1.44 -9.48
C TYR A 298 6.35 0.43 -10.20
N MET A 299 6.18 -0.75 -9.61
CA MET A 299 5.26 -1.78 -10.08
C MET A 299 4.24 -2.11 -9.01
N GLU A 300 3.03 -2.44 -9.44
CA GLU A 300 1.96 -2.83 -8.55
C GLU A 300 1.11 -3.93 -9.16
N GLY A 301 0.71 -4.91 -8.34
CA GLY A 301 -0.11 -6.04 -8.78
C GLY A 301 -1.60 -5.79 -8.48
N TYR A 302 -2.43 -5.99 -9.50
CA TYR A 302 -3.88 -5.81 -9.45
C TYR A 302 -4.58 -7.13 -9.72
N THR A 303 -5.59 -7.44 -8.93
CA THR A 303 -6.57 -8.49 -9.22
C THR A 303 -7.75 -7.91 -9.98
N GLU A 304 -8.54 -8.75 -10.64
CA GLU A 304 -9.76 -8.35 -11.34
C GLU A 304 -10.76 -7.67 -10.39
N SER A 305 -10.99 -8.28 -9.23
CA SER A 305 -11.90 -7.76 -8.20
C SER A 305 -11.35 -6.57 -7.41
N SER A 306 -10.09 -6.18 -7.63
CA SER A 306 -9.33 -5.24 -6.79
C SER A 306 -9.17 -5.68 -5.34
N ARG A 307 -9.56 -6.88 -4.96
CA ARG A 307 -9.35 -7.47 -3.63
C ARG A 307 -8.07 -8.30 -3.62
N PRO A 308 -7.24 -8.22 -2.58
CA PRO A 308 -6.02 -9.01 -2.51
C PRO A 308 -6.32 -10.50 -2.39
N LEU A 309 -5.40 -11.31 -2.92
CA LEU A 309 -5.34 -12.74 -2.69
C LEU A 309 -4.71 -12.97 -1.31
N VAL A 310 -5.49 -13.52 -0.38
CA VAL A 310 -5.04 -13.78 1.01
C VAL A 310 -5.51 -15.16 1.44
N GLY A 311 -4.59 -16.02 1.83
CA GLY A 311 -4.93 -17.34 2.38
C GLY A 311 -4.02 -18.46 1.89
N PRO A 312 -4.31 -19.70 2.31
CA PRO A 312 -3.56 -20.88 1.88
C PRO A 312 -3.76 -21.17 0.40
N LEU A 313 -2.72 -21.66 -0.28
CA LEU A 313 -2.81 -22.07 -1.68
C LEU A 313 -3.66 -23.33 -1.81
N PRO A 314 -4.49 -23.46 -2.88
CA PRO A 314 -5.23 -24.69 -3.16
C PRO A 314 -4.30 -25.88 -3.29
N GLY A 315 -4.55 -26.92 -2.49
CA GLY A 315 -3.71 -28.14 -2.49
C GLY A 315 -2.36 -28.00 -1.81
N ALA A 316 -2.09 -26.85 -1.15
CA ALA A 316 -0.88 -26.60 -0.37
C ALA A 316 -1.21 -25.69 0.84
N GLU A 317 -1.96 -26.24 1.78
CA GLU A 317 -2.50 -25.49 2.93
C GLU A 317 -1.41 -24.84 3.82
N ASN A 318 -0.19 -25.34 3.76
CA ASN A 318 0.99 -24.83 4.43
C ASN A 318 1.74 -23.74 3.66
N VAL A 319 1.17 -23.25 2.55
CA VAL A 319 1.68 -22.10 1.79
C VAL A 319 0.65 -20.97 1.84
N VAL A 320 0.91 -19.92 2.61
CA VAL A 320 0.02 -18.76 2.77
C VAL A 320 0.44 -17.66 1.78
N LEU A 321 -0.43 -17.31 0.85
CA LEU A 321 -0.20 -16.26 -0.14
C LEU A 321 -0.78 -14.93 0.31
N LEU A 322 -0.02 -13.83 0.08
CA LEU A 322 -0.50 -12.44 0.14
C LEU A 322 -0.03 -11.71 -1.12
N ALA A 323 -0.92 -11.46 -2.07
CA ALA A 323 -0.59 -10.83 -3.35
C ALA A 323 -1.74 -9.98 -3.91
N GLY A 324 -1.49 -9.20 -4.96
CA GLY A 324 -2.50 -8.48 -5.70
C GLY A 324 -3.25 -7.40 -4.91
N PHE A 325 -2.53 -6.56 -4.17
CA PHE A 325 -3.14 -5.55 -3.27
C PHE A 325 -3.75 -4.33 -3.98
N SER A 326 -3.71 -4.26 -5.27
CA SER A 326 -4.49 -3.35 -6.12
C SER A 326 -4.43 -1.87 -5.70
N GLY A 327 -3.27 -1.38 -5.28
CA GLY A 327 -3.05 0.03 -4.94
C GLY A 327 -3.37 0.44 -3.50
N HIS A 328 -3.96 -0.42 -2.70
CA HIS A 328 -4.40 -0.02 -1.35
C HIS A 328 -3.84 -0.85 -0.19
N GLY A 329 -2.89 -1.76 -0.44
CA GLY A 329 -2.39 -2.69 0.56
C GLY A 329 -1.49 -2.08 1.64
N PHE A 330 -0.66 -1.07 1.33
CA PHE A 330 0.44 -0.66 2.22
C PHE A 330 -0.04 -0.18 3.60
N LYS A 331 -1.11 0.62 3.67
CA LYS A 331 -1.69 1.10 4.92
C LYS A 331 -2.18 -0.02 5.84
N LEU A 332 -2.53 -1.18 5.25
CA LEU A 332 -3.00 -2.40 5.91
C LEU A 332 -1.87 -3.40 6.17
N ALA A 333 -0.63 -3.11 5.79
CA ALA A 333 0.47 -4.07 5.81
C ALA A 333 0.70 -4.77 7.17
N PRO A 334 0.65 -4.10 8.33
CA PRO A 334 0.82 -4.79 9.61
C PRO A 334 -0.38 -5.71 9.94
N ALA A 335 -1.61 -5.33 9.61
CA ALA A 335 -2.77 -6.20 9.79
C ALA A 335 -2.66 -7.45 8.90
N PHE A 336 -2.27 -7.31 7.63
CA PHE A 336 -2.01 -8.47 6.77
C PHE A 336 -0.81 -9.29 7.20
N GLY A 337 0.21 -8.67 7.80
CA GLY A 337 1.31 -9.39 8.43
C GLY A 337 0.85 -10.24 9.62
N ASP A 338 -0.08 -9.71 10.42
CA ASP A 338 -0.67 -10.41 11.55
C ASP A 338 -1.61 -11.55 11.11
N ILE A 339 -2.46 -11.29 10.11
CA ILE A 339 -3.29 -12.32 9.45
C ILE A 339 -2.44 -13.44 8.88
N ALA A 340 -1.31 -13.11 8.24
CA ALA A 340 -0.40 -14.13 7.72
C ALA A 340 0.22 -14.98 8.85
N ALA A 341 0.53 -14.37 9.99
CA ALA A 341 1.00 -15.09 11.15
C ALA A 341 -0.08 -16.01 11.75
N ASP A 342 -1.33 -15.54 11.84
CA ASP A 342 -2.47 -16.36 12.25
C ASP A 342 -2.63 -17.59 11.35
N LEU A 343 -2.66 -17.37 10.03
CA LEU A 343 -2.85 -18.44 9.06
C LEU A 343 -1.68 -19.44 9.05
N ALA A 344 -0.46 -18.96 9.25
CA ALA A 344 0.72 -19.79 9.26
C ALA A 344 0.86 -20.65 10.55
N LEU A 345 0.44 -20.12 11.69
CA LEU A 345 0.58 -20.80 13.00
C LEU A 345 -0.66 -21.57 13.39
N ASP A 346 -1.84 -21.01 13.14
CA ASP A 346 -3.11 -21.52 13.67
C ASP A 346 -4.06 -22.01 12.54
N GLY A 347 -3.72 -21.76 11.27
CA GLY A 347 -4.53 -22.12 10.10
C GLY A 347 -5.78 -21.24 9.90
N VAL A 348 -6.07 -20.33 10.82
CA VAL A 348 -7.24 -19.46 10.81
C VAL A 348 -6.91 -18.11 11.44
N SER A 349 -7.49 -17.02 10.90
CA SER A 349 -7.37 -15.69 11.50
C SER A 349 -8.70 -15.25 12.12
N PRO A 350 -8.69 -14.62 13.30
CA PRO A 350 -9.88 -14.03 13.91
C PRO A 350 -10.32 -12.74 13.20
N GLN A 351 -9.51 -12.20 12.29
CA GLN A 351 -9.84 -11.00 11.55
C GLN A 351 -10.92 -11.27 10.48
N PRO A 352 -11.78 -10.27 10.17
CA PRO A 352 -12.89 -10.44 9.22
C PRO A 352 -12.39 -10.43 7.76
N ILE A 353 -11.72 -11.49 7.34
CA ILE A 353 -11.14 -11.63 5.98
C ILE A 353 -12.06 -12.35 4.99
N GLY A 354 -13.27 -12.75 5.39
CA GLY A 354 -14.17 -13.54 4.54
C GLY A 354 -14.67 -12.85 3.27
N PHE A 355 -14.51 -11.52 3.16
CA PHE A 355 -14.85 -10.75 1.95
C PHE A 355 -13.69 -10.61 0.97
N LEU A 356 -12.48 -11.00 1.37
CA LEU A 356 -11.30 -10.98 0.49
C LEU A 356 -11.36 -12.16 -0.49
N SER A 357 -10.63 -12.06 -1.58
CA SER A 357 -10.41 -13.20 -2.46
C SER A 357 -9.53 -14.20 -1.71
N THR A 358 -10.16 -15.12 -0.98
CA THR A 358 -9.43 -16.17 -0.28
C THR A 358 -8.96 -17.21 -1.27
N VAL A 359 -7.65 -17.35 -1.34
CA VAL A 359 -6.99 -18.44 -2.01
C VAL A 359 -7.51 -19.73 -1.35
N GLY A 360 -8.21 -20.59 -2.09
CA GLY A 360 -8.77 -21.85 -1.57
C GLY A 360 -10.29 -21.91 -1.42
N ARG A 361 -11.04 -20.81 -1.58
CA ARG A 361 -12.50 -20.87 -1.76
C ARG A 361 -12.87 -20.60 -3.19
N THR A 362 -13.34 -21.61 -3.90
CA THR A 362 -14.19 -21.42 -5.08
C THR A 362 -15.42 -20.66 -4.60
N GLU A 363 -15.68 -19.48 -5.20
CA GLU A 363 -16.97 -18.81 -5.03
C GLU A 363 -18.06 -19.82 -5.45
N ALA A 364 -18.92 -20.19 -4.49
CA ALA A 364 -20.10 -21.00 -4.73
C ALA A 364 -21.24 -20.09 -5.14
#